data_e9b5201d6f845d3e3a698c8f45172cf8
#
_entry.id   e9b5201d6f845d3e3a698c8f45172cf8
#
_cell.length_a   1.000
_cell.length_b   1.000
_cell.length_c   1.000
_cell.angle_alpha   90.00
_cell.angle_beta   90.00
_cell.angle_gamma   90.00
#
_symmetry.space_group_name_H-M   'P 1'
#
loop_
_entity.id
_entity.type
_entity.pdbx_description
1 polymer ?
#
loop_
_entity_poly.entity_id
_entity_poly.type
_entity_poly.pdbx_seq_one_letter_code
_entity_poly.pdbx_strand_id
1 'polypeptide(L)'
;MGLGEDSLWSISNFMENDALQSLHNASKKVYKPVTQLPPAYWPEDWKVTHYKEYTRFPSVTLPVSDTKAMIAQLTATRSSGRSFSRRGLTLEEIGNLLKYSCGEFTHSDGSVHRAHASAGARYPVEIYAIVRFSSSSDLLPGVYHYNVKEHTLEYLWSDTRTGVDPNTLVADQWALEASVMFVATAVFWRSQNKYADRSYRYICMEAGALIQNAYLYASDTDLQVVGYGGVNDDKVEQLLRLDTRLESVLCAFLVGK
;
A
#
# COMPACT_ATOMS: atom_id res chain seq x y z
N MET A 1 -0.15 30.45 -4.01
CA MET A 1 0.16 30.44 -5.46
C MET A 1 -1.04 29.81 -6.14
N GLY A 2 -1.73 30.54 -7.01
CA GLY A 2 -2.84 29.97 -7.80
C GLY A 2 -2.28 28.90 -8.75
N LEU A 3 -3.02 27.82 -8.92
CA LEU A 3 -2.73 26.83 -9.97
C LEU A 3 -2.74 27.58 -11.31
N GLY A 4 -1.68 27.44 -12.09
CA GLY A 4 -1.63 28.03 -13.44
C GLY A 4 -2.72 27.43 -14.34
N GLU A 5 -3.10 28.13 -15.40
CA GLU A 5 -4.11 27.66 -16.38
C GLU A 5 -3.82 26.24 -16.90
N ASP A 6 -2.54 25.91 -17.10
CA ASP A 6 -2.11 24.55 -17.52
C ASP A 6 -2.45 23.46 -16.51
N SER A 7 -2.44 23.79 -15.21
CA SER A 7 -2.80 22.81 -14.14
C SER A 7 -4.30 22.56 -14.12
N LEU A 8 -5.11 23.59 -14.33
CA LEU A 8 -6.57 23.46 -14.40
C LEU A 8 -7.00 22.68 -15.66
N TRP A 9 -6.31 22.92 -16.77
CA TRP A 9 -6.56 22.20 -18.02
C TRP A 9 -6.20 20.71 -17.89
N SER A 10 -5.10 20.38 -17.21
CA SER A 10 -4.71 19.00 -16.92
C SER A 10 -5.74 18.27 -16.06
N ILE A 11 -6.31 18.95 -15.07
CA ILE A 11 -7.35 18.39 -14.19
C ILE A 11 -8.66 18.16 -14.96
N SER A 12 -9.06 19.10 -15.82
CA SER A 12 -10.28 18.95 -16.63
C SER A 12 -10.17 17.77 -17.61
N ASN A 13 -9.01 17.63 -18.29
CA ASN A 13 -8.77 16.49 -19.18
C ASN A 13 -8.73 15.15 -18.44
N PHE A 14 -8.24 15.13 -17.20
CA PHE A 14 -8.32 13.94 -16.36
C PHE A 14 -9.77 13.55 -16.06
N MET A 15 -10.62 14.52 -15.73
CA MET A 15 -12.03 14.27 -15.42
C MET A 15 -12.81 13.75 -16.64
N GLU A 16 -12.35 14.02 -17.86
CA GLU A 16 -12.94 13.52 -19.10
C GLU A 16 -12.39 12.16 -19.54
N ASN A 17 -11.27 11.70 -18.96
CA ASN A 17 -10.65 10.44 -19.34
C ASN A 17 -11.24 9.27 -18.57
N ASP A 18 -12.24 8.64 -19.13
CA ASP A 18 -13.05 7.57 -18.52
C ASP A 18 -12.38 6.19 -18.50
N ALA A 19 -11.37 5.96 -19.36
CA ALA A 19 -10.78 4.63 -19.54
C ALA A 19 -10.02 4.12 -18.30
N LEU A 20 -9.18 4.97 -17.69
CA LEU A 20 -8.43 4.61 -16.49
C LEU A 20 -9.36 4.41 -15.30
N GLN A 21 -10.31 5.32 -15.12
CA GLN A 21 -11.30 5.26 -14.05
C GLN A 21 -12.20 4.02 -14.19
N SER A 22 -12.62 3.73 -15.42
CA SER A 22 -13.42 2.53 -15.73
C SER A 22 -12.64 1.25 -15.43
N LEU A 23 -11.35 1.17 -15.81
CA LEU A 23 -10.49 0.04 -15.50
C LEU A 23 -10.30 -0.12 -13.99
N HIS A 24 -10.01 0.97 -13.31
CA HIS A 24 -9.84 0.96 -11.85
C HIS A 24 -11.12 0.48 -11.15
N ASN A 25 -12.27 1.06 -11.48
CA ASN A 25 -13.56 0.67 -10.90
C ASN A 25 -13.93 -0.78 -11.19
N ALA A 26 -13.65 -1.27 -12.40
CA ALA A 26 -13.87 -2.67 -12.75
C ALA A 26 -12.96 -3.65 -11.96
N SER A 27 -11.81 -3.18 -11.48
CA SER A 27 -10.87 -3.97 -10.69
C SER A 27 -11.19 -3.97 -9.19
N LYS A 28 -12.05 -3.07 -8.70
CA LYS A 28 -12.46 -3.02 -7.30
C LYS A 28 -13.12 -4.32 -6.89
N LYS A 29 -12.74 -4.81 -5.72
CA LYS A 29 -13.35 -6.00 -5.15
C LYS A 29 -14.76 -5.66 -4.66
N VAL A 30 -15.75 -6.18 -5.35
CA VAL A 30 -17.13 -6.19 -4.84
C VAL A 30 -17.16 -7.17 -3.68
N TYR A 31 -17.36 -6.66 -2.47
CA TYR A 31 -17.47 -7.49 -1.27
C TYR A 31 -18.70 -8.38 -1.38
N LYS A 32 -18.50 -9.60 -1.85
CA LYS A 32 -19.43 -10.71 -1.60
C LYS A 32 -18.75 -11.52 -0.49
N PRO A 33 -19.46 -11.89 0.58
CA PRO A 33 -18.93 -12.83 1.55
C PRO A 33 -18.66 -14.14 0.81
N VAL A 34 -17.43 -14.27 0.30
CA VAL A 34 -16.98 -15.51 -0.30
C VAL A 34 -16.53 -16.35 0.89
N THR A 35 -17.23 -17.42 1.15
CA THR A 35 -16.74 -18.47 2.03
C THR A 35 -15.42 -18.92 1.42
N GLN A 36 -14.31 -18.52 2.02
CA GLN A 36 -12.99 -18.97 1.55
C GLN A 36 -12.95 -20.48 1.76
N LEU A 37 -12.84 -21.20 0.67
CA LEU A 37 -12.65 -22.64 0.73
C LEU A 37 -11.33 -22.91 1.47
N PRO A 38 -11.32 -23.80 2.48
CA PRO A 38 -10.07 -24.24 3.08
C PRO A 38 -9.10 -24.73 2.01
N PRO A 39 -7.76 -24.58 2.19
CA PRO A 39 -6.76 -24.97 1.19
C PRO A 39 -6.90 -26.41 0.70
N ALA A 40 -7.44 -27.31 1.53
CA ALA A 40 -7.73 -28.68 1.15
C ALA A 40 -8.72 -28.82 -0.04
N TYR A 41 -9.60 -27.84 -0.22
CA TYR A 41 -10.62 -27.82 -1.28
C TYR A 41 -10.24 -26.95 -2.47
N TRP A 42 -9.05 -26.36 -2.46
CA TRP A 42 -8.57 -25.56 -3.59
C TRP A 42 -8.37 -26.44 -4.83
N PRO A 43 -8.68 -25.93 -6.03
CA PRO A 43 -8.25 -26.56 -7.26
C PRO A 43 -6.75 -26.87 -7.25
N GLU A 44 -6.33 -27.96 -7.88
CA GLU A 44 -4.91 -28.35 -7.89
C GLU A 44 -4.00 -27.25 -8.46
N ASP A 45 -4.46 -26.52 -9.49
CA ASP A 45 -3.72 -25.39 -10.09
C ASP A 45 -3.45 -24.24 -9.12
N TRP A 46 -4.22 -24.12 -8.04
CA TRP A 46 -3.99 -23.09 -7.03
C TRP A 46 -2.94 -23.50 -5.99
N LYS A 47 -2.65 -24.78 -5.91
CA LYS A 47 -1.68 -25.36 -4.96
C LYS A 47 -0.27 -25.41 -5.53
N VAL A 48 -0.11 -25.18 -6.83
CA VAL A 48 1.14 -25.35 -7.57
C VAL A 48 1.66 -24.00 -8.05
N THR A 49 2.96 -23.78 -7.87
CA THR A 49 3.65 -22.65 -8.50
C THR A 49 4.10 -23.08 -9.90
N HIS A 50 3.59 -22.42 -10.93
CA HIS A 50 3.95 -22.69 -12.30
C HIS A 50 5.20 -21.91 -12.72
N TYR A 51 6.13 -22.57 -13.37
CA TYR A 51 7.36 -21.97 -13.91
C TYR A 51 7.31 -21.98 -15.43
N LYS A 52 7.71 -20.87 -16.05
CA LYS A 52 7.88 -20.82 -17.50
C LYS A 52 9.29 -21.26 -17.87
N GLU A 53 9.39 -22.31 -18.66
CA GLU A 53 10.65 -22.89 -19.10
C GLU A 53 10.76 -22.93 -20.61
N TYR A 54 11.97 -22.74 -21.12
CA TYR A 54 12.30 -22.85 -22.54
C TYR A 54 13.26 -24.02 -22.75
N THR A 55 12.77 -25.23 -22.56
CA THR A 55 13.58 -26.50 -22.58
C THR A 55 14.27 -26.78 -23.91
N ARG A 56 13.85 -26.12 -25.01
CA ARG A 56 14.45 -26.31 -26.35
C ARG A 56 15.58 -25.31 -26.66
N PHE A 57 15.89 -24.42 -25.72
CA PHE A 57 16.92 -23.41 -25.90
C PHE A 57 18.09 -23.66 -24.94
N PRO A 58 19.33 -23.29 -25.36
CA PRO A 58 20.46 -23.33 -24.44
C PRO A 58 20.22 -22.42 -23.24
N SER A 59 20.66 -22.86 -22.07
CA SER A 59 20.61 -22.09 -20.82
C SER A 59 22.00 -21.80 -20.29
N VAL A 60 22.17 -20.69 -19.58
CA VAL A 60 23.41 -20.33 -18.91
C VAL A 60 23.12 -20.26 -17.41
N THR A 61 23.89 -21.00 -16.63
CA THR A 61 23.78 -20.93 -15.16
C THR A 61 24.32 -19.61 -14.64
N LEU A 62 23.51 -18.93 -13.82
CA LEU A 62 23.90 -17.69 -13.17
C LEU A 62 24.53 -17.98 -11.80
N PRO A 63 25.83 -17.67 -11.60
CA PRO A 63 26.46 -17.88 -10.31
C PRO A 63 25.92 -16.85 -9.30
N VAL A 64 25.69 -17.28 -8.08
CA VAL A 64 25.34 -16.42 -6.95
C VAL A 64 26.45 -16.51 -5.93
N SER A 65 27.11 -15.38 -5.63
CA SER A 65 28.10 -15.31 -4.58
C SER A 65 27.43 -15.25 -3.21
N ASP A 66 28.02 -15.91 -2.23
CA ASP A 66 27.64 -15.71 -0.83
C ASP A 66 28.00 -14.26 -0.45
N THR A 67 26.98 -13.46 -0.16
CA THR A 67 27.15 -12.04 0.16
C THR A 67 26.62 -11.75 1.56
N LYS A 68 27.41 -10.97 2.31
CA LYS A 68 26.99 -10.43 3.60
C LYS A 68 26.23 -9.11 3.48
N ALA A 69 25.85 -8.71 2.28
CA ALA A 69 25.06 -7.51 2.07
C ALA A 69 23.74 -7.59 2.85
N MET A 70 23.43 -6.56 3.61
CA MET A 70 22.19 -6.50 4.43
C MET A 70 20.95 -6.83 3.61
N ILE A 71 20.87 -6.31 2.38
CA ILE A 71 19.74 -6.58 1.50
C ILE A 71 19.53 -8.08 1.21
N ALA A 72 20.60 -8.85 1.10
CA ALA A 72 20.50 -10.30 0.87
C ALA A 72 19.89 -11.00 2.08
N GLN A 73 20.30 -10.60 3.29
CA GLN A 73 19.75 -11.15 4.54
C GLN A 73 18.26 -10.80 4.68
N LEU A 74 17.89 -9.53 4.52
CA LEU A 74 16.51 -9.07 4.60
C LEU A 74 15.61 -9.76 3.57
N THR A 75 16.11 -9.94 2.35
CA THR A 75 15.37 -10.63 1.29
C THR A 75 15.15 -12.11 1.60
N ALA A 76 16.15 -12.77 2.18
CA ALA A 76 16.06 -14.19 2.56
C ALA A 76 15.07 -14.44 3.71
N THR A 77 14.95 -13.49 4.66
CA THR A 77 14.07 -13.60 5.83
C THR A 77 12.68 -13.03 5.61
N ARG A 78 12.48 -12.24 4.55
CA ARG A 78 11.18 -11.62 4.23
C ARG A 78 10.06 -12.66 4.18
N SER A 79 9.02 -12.45 4.97
CA SER A 79 7.81 -13.27 4.98
C SER A 79 6.55 -12.40 5.04
N SER A 80 5.38 -12.99 4.78
CA SER A 80 4.08 -12.34 4.97
C SER A 80 3.50 -12.76 6.31
N GLY A 81 3.61 -11.89 7.31
CA GLY A 81 3.10 -12.13 8.66
C GLY A 81 1.58 -11.98 8.72
N ARG A 82 0.87 -13.02 9.15
CA ARG A 82 -0.61 -13.05 9.25
C ARG A 82 -1.11 -13.37 10.65
N SER A 83 -0.21 -13.47 11.60
CA SER A 83 -0.55 -13.73 13.01
C SER A 83 -0.30 -12.47 13.81
N PHE A 84 -1.35 -11.85 14.28
CA PHE A 84 -1.29 -10.61 15.03
C PHE A 84 -1.81 -10.86 16.47
N SER A 85 -1.20 -10.19 17.43
CA SER A 85 -1.50 -10.36 18.86
C SER A 85 -2.40 -9.25 19.45
N ARG A 86 -2.95 -8.36 18.63
CA ARG A 86 -3.66 -7.12 19.05
C ARG A 86 -2.80 -6.18 19.91
N ARG A 87 -1.52 -6.41 19.98
CA ARG A 87 -0.62 -5.54 20.72
C ARG A 87 -0.42 -4.23 19.94
N GLY A 88 -0.66 -3.12 20.61
CA GLY A 88 -0.49 -1.80 20.03
C GLY A 88 0.95 -1.54 19.58
N LEU A 89 1.11 -0.77 18.52
CA LEU A 89 2.39 -0.27 18.05
C LEU A 89 2.73 1.06 18.72
N THR A 90 4.01 1.32 18.90
CA THR A 90 4.52 2.62 19.34
C THR A 90 4.55 3.62 18.19
N LEU A 91 4.62 4.92 18.50
CA LEU A 91 4.83 5.96 17.49
C LEU A 91 6.15 5.78 16.74
N GLU A 92 7.20 5.33 17.45
CA GLU A 92 8.51 5.07 16.85
C GLU A 92 8.45 3.93 15.82
N GLU A 93 7.79 2.83 16.14
CA GLU A 93 7.62 1.69 15.23
C GLU A 93 6.86 2.09 13.96
N ILE A 94 5.78 2.85 14.11
CA ILE A 94 4.99 3.36 12.98
C ILE A 94 5.80 4.38 12.19
N GLY A 95 6.47 5.31 12.87
CA GLY A 95 7.27 6.35 12.25
C GLY A 95 8.42 5.76 11.43
N ASN A 96 9.17 4.82 11.99
CA ASN A 96 10.25 4.16 11.29
C ASN A 96 9.75 3.34 10.10
N LEU A 97 8.66 2.56 10.27
CA LEU A 97 8.06 1.81 9.17
C LEU A 97 7.68 2.75 8.01
N LEU A 98 7.00 3.85 8.28
CA LEU A 98 6.59 4.82 7.27
C LEU A 98 7.79 5.52 6.64
N LYS A 99 8.78 5.92 7.45
CA LYS A 99 10.01 6.56 6.97
C LYS A 99 10.73 5.71 5.95
N TYR A 100 10.96 4.44 6.27
CA TYR A 100 11.75 3.54 5.42
C TYR A 100 10.91 2.88 4.31
N SER A 101 9.60 2.92 4.39
CA SER A 101 8.73 2.44 3.31
C SER A 101 8.46 3.50 2.26
N CYS A 102 8.12 4.73 2.67
CA CYS A 102 7.65 5.78 1.78
C CYS A 102 8.04 7.20 2.19
N GLY A 103 8.83 7.37 3.24
CA GLY A 103 9.28 8.67 3.72
C GLY A 103 10.25 9.36 2.76
N GLU A 104 10.43 10.64 2.95
CA GLU A 104 11.29 11.51 2.14
C GLU A 104 12.72 11.52 2.65
N PHE A 105 13.67 11.54 1.74
CA PHE A 105 15.11 11.63 2.00
C PHE A 105 15.71 12.73 1.15
N THR A 106 16.78 13.34 1.66
CA THR A 106 17.54 14.37 0.95
C THR A 106 18.92 13.84 0.62
N HIS A 107 19.31 13.92 -0.65
CA HIS A 107 20.65 13.60 -1.09
C HIS A 107 21.64 14.72 -0.70
N SER A 108 22.94 14.43 -0.80
CA SER A 108 24.02 15.39 -0.49
C SER A 108 24.02 16.63 -1.39
N ASP A 109 23.42 16.54 -2.59
CA ASP A 109 23.24 17.66 -3.53
C ASP A 109 21.99 18.50 -3.24
N GLY A 110 21.21 18.16 -2.20
CA GLY A 110 19.98 18.82 -1.82
C GLY A 110 18.74 18.33 -2.57
N SER A 111 18.89 17.41 -3.53
CA SER A 111 17.73 16.81 -4.19
C SER A 111 16.96 15.88 -3.24
N VAL A 112 15.65 15.83 -3.43
CA VAL A 112 14.74 15.11 -2.55
C VAL A 112 14.12 13.93 -3.30
N HIS A 113 14.05 12.77 -2.62
CA HIS A 113 13.43 11.57 -3.13
C HIS A 113 12.69 10.85 -1.99
N ARG A 114 11.77 9.94 -2.33
CA ARG A 114 11.16 9.05 -1.34
C ARG A 114 11.89 7.71 -1.27
N ALA A 115 11.67 6.94 -0.21
CA ALA A 115 12.25 5.61 -0.01
C ALA A 115 11.95 4.63 -1.16
N HIS A 116 10.86 4.82 -1.85
CA HIS A 116 10.45 4.05 -3.03
C HIS A 116 10.59 4.87 -4.30
N ALA A 117 10.77 4.17 -5.43
CA ALA A 117 10.81 4.80 -6.73
C ALA A 117 9.40 5.18 -7.22
N SER A 118 9.29 6.34 -7.87
CA SER A 118 8.07 6.78 -8.56
C SER A 118 8.38 7.22 -9.98
N ALA A 119 7.53 6.89 -10.94
CA ALA A 119 7.71 7.27 -12.32
C ALA A 119 7.73 8.80 -12.46
N GLY A 120 8.89 9.32 -12.91
CA GLY A 120 9.11 10.75 -13.05
C GLY A 120 8.99 11.56 -11.76
N ALA A 121 9.20 10.93 -10.61
CA ALA A 121 9.09 11.52 -9.28
C ALA A 121 7.74 12.23 -9.05
N ARG A 122 6.62 11.63 -9.54
CA ARG A 122 5.28 12.22 -9.42
C ARG A 122 4.58 11.89 -8.11
N TYR A 123 4.95 10.80 -7.46
CA TYR A 123 4.46 10.33 -6.15
C TYR A 123 2.93 10.43 -6.00
N PRO A 124 2.17 9.75 -6.89
CA PRO A 124 0.71 9.76 -6.86
C PRO A 124 0.11 8.97 -5.69
N VAL A 125 0.91 8.13 -5.01
CA VAL A 125 0.43 7.29 -3.91
C VAL A 125 0.44 8.07 -2.60
N GLU A 126 -0.72 8.10 -1.92
CA GLU A 126 -0.88 8.59 -0.55
C GLU A 126 -1.09 7.43 0.41
N ILE A 127 -0.75 7.64 1.69
CA ILE A 127 -0.90 6.63 2.73
C ILE A 127 -1.81 7.14 3.83
N TYR A 128 -2.85 6.36 4.11
CA TYR A 128 -3.70 6.52 5.28
C TYR A 128 -3.44 5.40 6.27
N ALA A 129 -3.54 5.69 7.55
CA ALA A 129 -3.42 4.72 8.63
C ALA A 129 -4.76 4.61 9.37
N ILE A 130 -5.33 3.42 9.41
CA ILE A 130 -6.48 3.09 10.26
C ILE A 130 -5.90 2.38 11.48
N VAL A 131 -5.72 3.15 12.55
CA VAL A 131 -5.14 2.68 13.81
C VAL A 131 -6.23 2.04 14.66
N ARG A 132 -6.04 0.78 15.03
CA ARG A 132 -6.96 0.01 15.87
C ARG A 132 -6.42 -0.19 17.27
N PHE A 133 -5.15 -0.54 17.38
CA PHE A 133 -4.45 -0.77 18.64
C PHE A 133 -3.17 0.05 18.68
N SER A 134 -3.05 0.86 19.72
CA SER A 134 -1.87 1.67 19.99
C SER A 134 -1.35 1.40 21.40
N SER A 135 -0.04 1.41 21.56
CA SER A 135 0.62 1.41 22.87
C SER A 135 1.03 2.81 23.33
N SER A 136 0.77 3.85 22.53
CA SER A 136 1.05 5.24 22.86
C SER A 136 -0.21 5.99 23.21
N SER A 137 -0.17 6.79 24.28
CA SER A 137 -1.25 7.71 24.65
C SER A 137 -1.49 8.81 23.64
N ASP A 138 -0.47 9.14 22.85
CA ASP A 138 -0.50 10.22 21.85
C ASP A 138 -1.03 9.76 20.50
N LEU A 139 -1.27 8.47 20.34
CA LEU A 139 -1.83 7.88 19.13
C LEU A 139 -3.17 7.20 19.44
N LEU A 140 -4.25 7.91 19.24
CA LEU A 140 -5.60 7.39 19.48
C LEU A 140 -6.04 6.44 18.35
N PRO A 141 -6.91 5.46 18.62
CA PRO A 141 -7.59 4.72 17.57
C PRO A 141 -8.36 5.67 16.63
N GLY A 142 -8.24 5.46 15.31
CA GLY A 142 -8.88 6.31 14.33
C GLY A 142 -8.18 6.32 12.98
N VAL A 143 -8.55 7.26 12.17
CA VAL A 143 -8.09 7.45 10.79
C VAL A 143 -7.10 8.60 10.73
N TYR A 144 -5.97 8.35 10.11
CA TYR A 144 -4.89 9.32 9.92
C TYR A 144 -4.47 9.36 8.46
N HIS A 145 -3.99 10.53 8.02
CA HIS A 145 -3.22 10.68 6.80
C HIS A 145 -1.74 10.83 7.14
N TYR A 146 -0.86 10.20 6.38
CA TYR A 146 0.59 10.36 6.54
C TYR A 146 1.11 11.53 5.73
N ASN A 147 1.45 12.62 6.41
CA ASN A 147 2.15 13.75 5.81
C ASN A 147 3.63 13.40 5.62
N VAL A 148 4.00 13.07 4.40
CA VAL A 148 5.36 12.61 4.06
C VAL A 148 6.40 13.72 4.29
N LYS A 149 6.04 14.98 3.96
CA LYS A 149 6.94 16.13 4.05
C LYS A 149 7.33 16.42 5.50
N GLU A 150 6.35 16.47 6.37
CA GLU A 150 6.56 16.79 7.80
C GLU A 150 6.84 15.53 8.63
N HIS A 151 6.72 14.35 8.03
CA HIS A 151 6.84 13.05 8.69
C HIS A 151 5.92 12.93 9.91
N THR A 152 4.63 13.24 9.73
CA THR A 152 3.61 13.23 10.77
C THR A 152 2.38 12.43 10.37
N LEU A 153 1.62 11.97 11.36
CA LEU A 153 0.28 11.42 11.19
C LEU A 153 -0.74 12.51 11.52
N GLU A 154 -1.49 12.94 10.52
CA GLU A 154 -2.57 13.91 10.64
C GLU A 154 -3.86 13.20 11.04
N TYR A 155 -4.32 13.40 12.27
CA TYR A 155 -5.57 12.81 12.76
C TYR A 155 -6.77 13.41 12.05
N LEU A 156 -7.50 12.61 11.30
CA LEU A 156 -8.66 13.06 10.54
C LEU A 156 -9.95 12.93 11.36
N TRP A 157 -10.23 11.72 11.87
CA TRP A 157 -11.41 11.44 12.70
C TRP A 157 -11.31 10.06 13.37
N SER A 158 -12.16 9.85 14.38
CA SER A 158 -12.37 8.51 14.93
C SER A 158 -13.18 7.67 13.93
N ASP A 159 -12.88 6.38 13.85
CA ASP A 159 -13.60 5.41 13.03
C ASP A 159 -15.12 5.38 13.34
N THR A 160 -15.49 5.57 14.60
CA THR A 160 -16.89 5.61 15.05
C THR A 160 -17.70 6.78 14.49
N ARG A 161 -17.07 7.87 14.04
CA ARG A 161 -17.76 9.05 13.49
C ARG A 161 -18.25 8.86 12.05
N THR A 162 -17.77 7.84 11.36
CA THR A 162 -18.10 7.63 9.94
C THR A 162 -19.35 6.77 9.75
N GLY A 163 -19.77 6.05 10.77
CA GLY A 163 -20.86 5.07 10.70
C GLY A 163 -20.50 3.82 9.87
N VAL A 164 -19.24 3.67 9.48
CA VAL A 164 -18.75 2.46 8.80
C VAL A 164 -18.35 1.45 9.86
N ASP A 165 -18.95 0.26 9.80
CA ASP A 165 -18.55 -0.86 10.68
C ASP A 165 -17.16 -1.35 10.27
N PRO A 166 -16.15 -1.30 11.18
CA PRO A 166 -14.80 -1.76 10.90
C PRO A 166 -14.73 -3.21 10.41
N ASN A 167 -15.68 -4.06 10.79
CA ASN A 167 -15.74 -5.45 10.33
C ASN A 167 -16.06 -5.57 8.84
N THR A 168 -16.61 -4.52 8.23
CA THR A 168 -16.95 -4.51 6.79
C THR A 168 -15.79 -4.05 5.91
N LEU A 169 -14.69 -3.56 6.50
CA LEU A 169 -13.52 -3.08 5.76
C LEU A 169 -12.67 -4.21 5.16
N VAL A 170 -12.78 -5.40 5.73
CA VAL A 170 -11.92 -6.55 5.41
C VAL A 170 -12.75 -7.82 5.19
N ALA A 171 -12.25 -8.70 4.32
CA ALA A 171 -12.89 -9.99 4.05
C ALA A 171 -12.57 -11.05 5.12
N ASP A 172 -11.41 -10.95 5.76
CA ASP A 172 -10.88 -11.96 6.66
C ASP A 172 -10.85 -11.48 8.10
N GLN A 173 -11.40 -12.26 9.03
CA GLN A 173 -11.46 -11.88 10.44
C GLN A 173 -10.06 -11.70 11.08
N TRP A 174 -9.06 -12.49 10.66
CA TRP A 174 -7.69 -12.35 11.17
C TRP A 174 -7.07 -10.98 10.86
N ALA A 175 -7.52 -10.32 9.78
CA ALA A 175 -7.06 -8.98 9.41
C ALA A 175 -7.44 -7.91 10.45
N LEU A 176 -8.50 -8.17 11.22
CA LEU A 176 -8.96 -7.30 12.30
C LEU A 176 -8.05 -7.34 13.55
N GLU A 177 -7.17 -8.32 13.63
CA GLU A 177 -6.19 -8.44 14.72
C GLU A 177 -4.97 -7.55 14.54
N ALA A 178 -4.73 -7.04 13.30
CA ALA A 178 -3.65 -6.12 13.01
C ALA A 178 -3.80 -4.80 13.79
N SER A 179 -2.68 -4.25 14.24
CA SER A 179 -2.66 -3.00 15.01
C SER A 179 -3.00 -1.79 14.15
N VAL A 180 -2.49 -1.81 12.90
CA VAL A 180 -2.73 -0.75 11.93
C VAL A 180 -3.00 -1.36 10.55
N MET A 181 -4.02 -0.89 9.87
CA MET A 181 -4.20 -1.09 8.45
C MET A 181 -3.77 0.18 7.73
N PHE A 182 -2.68 0.07 6.98
CA PHE A 182 -2.27 1.12 6.07
C PHE A 182 -2.96 0.94 4.73
N VAL A 183 -3.56 2.01 4.23
CA VAL A 183 -4.26 2.05 2.95
C VAL A 183 -3.46 2.93 2.00
N ALA A 184 -3.02 2.36 0.89
CA ALA A 184 -2.43 3.09 -0.21
C ALA A 184 -3.54 3.51 -1.17
N THR A 185 -3.66 4.82 -1.40
CA THR A 185 -4.59 5.40 -2.37
C THR A 185 -3.81 5.99 -3.55
N ALA A 186 -4.49 6.28 -4.64
CA ALA A 186 -3.91 6.93 -5.81
C ALA A 186 -4.60 8.25 -6.12
N VAL A 187 -3.82 9.33 -6.16
CA VAL A 187 -4.21 10.61 -6.75
C VAL A 187 -3.81 10.57 -8.22
N PHE A 188 -4.67 9.97 -9.07
CA PHE A 188 -4.35 9.55 -10.44
C PHE A 188 -3.78 10.67 -11.32
N TRP A 189 -4.35 11.87 -11.27
CA TRP A 189 -3.97 12.98 -12.12
C TRP A 189 -2.49 13.38 -11.96
N ARG A 190 -1.87 13.17 -10.79
CA ARG A 190 -0.44 13.49 -10.57
C ARG A 190 0.49 12.76 -11.54
N SER A 191 0.12 11.56 -11.95
CA SER A 191 0.90 10.75 -12.88
C SER A 191 0.31 10.78 -14.29
N GLN A 192 -1.01 10.87 -14.42
CA GLN A 192 -1.72 10.81 -15.68
C GLN A 192 -1.43 12.02 -16.56
N ASN A 193 -1.23 13.22 -16.00
CA ASN A 193 -0.85 14.42 -16.74
C ASN A 193 0.48 14.27 -17.51
N LYS A 194 1.33 13.31 -17.15
CA LYS A 194 2.60 13.04 -17.84
C LYS A 194 2.57 11.76 -18.67
N TYR A 195 1.82 10.74 -18.24
CA TYR A 195 1.92 9.39 -18.79
C TYR A 195 0.60 8.86 -19.35
N ALA A 196 -0.45 9.68 -19.38
CA ALA A 196 -1.80 9.30 -19.81
C ALA A 196 -2.24 7.97 -19.15
N ASP A 197 -2.94 7.08 -19.85
CA ASP A 197 -3.44 5.81 -19.31
C ASP A 197 -2.35 4.84 -18.84
N ARG A 198 -1.13 4.98 -19.38
CA ARG A 198 0.00 4.16 -18.94
C ARG A 198 0.39 4.44 -17.48
N SER A 199 0.00 5.59 -16.93
CA SER A 199 0.20 5.97 -15.53
C SER A 199 -0.32 4.94 -14.56
N TYR A 200 -1.43 4.26 -14.86
CA TYR A 200 -2.03 3.25 -13.99
C TYR A 200 -1.04 2.12 -13.62
N ARG A 201 -0.27 1.66 -14.61
CA ARG A 201 0.78 0.64 -14.38
C ARG A 201 1.87 1.16 -13.45
N TYR A 202 2.28 2.42 -13.63
CA TYR A 202 3.32 3.04 -12.81
C TYR A 202 2.86 3.27 -11.38
N ILE A 203 1.60 3.66 -11.20
CA ILE A 203 0.98 3.81 -9.88
C ILE A 203 0.94 2.48 -9.12
N CYS A 204 0.50 1.40 -9.79
CA CYS A 204 0.50 0.06 -9.19
C CYS A 204 1.92 -0.43 -8.86
N MET A 205 2.91 -0.15 -9.71
CA MET A 205 4.32 -0.47 -9.45
C MET A 205 4.86 0.29 -8.23
N GLU A 206 4.49 1.56 -8.09
CA GLU A 206 4.88 2.40 -6.95
C GLU A 206 4.32 1.86 -5.64
N ALA A 207 3.01 1.53 -5.60
CA ALA A 207 2.39 0.93 -4.43
C ALA A 207 3.07 -0.41 -4.05
N GLY A 208 3.40 -1.25 -5.04
CA GLY A 208 4.14 -2.49 -4.81
C GLY A 208 5.54 -2.26 -4.25
N ALA A 209 6.27 -1.25 -4.74
CA ALA A 209 7.61 -0.91 -4.25
C ALA A 209 7.57 -0.44 -2.79
N LEU A 210 6.60 0.41 -2.44
CA LEU A 210 6.37 0.88 -1.09
C LEU A 210 6.09 -0.28 -0.12
N ILE A 211 5.19 -1.19 -0.48
CA ILE A 211 4.86 -2.36 0.34
C ILE A 211 6.07 -3.29 0.48
N GLN A 212 6.87 -3.47 -0.57
CA GLN A 212 8.10 -4.26 -0.49
C GLN A 212 9.10 -3.65 0.51
N ASN A 213 9.24 -2.32 0.55
CA ASN A 213 10.07 -1.67 1.54
C ASN A 213 9.55 -1.92 2.97
N ALA A 214 8.22 -1.88 3.18
CA ALA A 214 7.61 -2.23 4.46
C ALA A 214 7.93 -3.66 4.89
N TYR A 215 7.90 -4.62 3.96
CA TYR A 215 8.31 -6.00 4.21
C TYR A 215 9.80 -6.11 4.59
N LEU A 216 10.67 -5.42 3.88
CA LEU A 216 12.12 -5.46 4.16
C LEU A 216 12.41 -4.86 5.54
N TYR A 217 11.76 -3.74 5.89
CA TYR A 217 11.88 -3.16 7.22
C TYR A 217 11.40 -4.12 8.31
N ALA A 218 10.24 -4.78 8.09
CA ALA A 218 9.71 -5.76 9.03
C ALA A 218 10.63 -6.99 9.20
N SER A 219 11.41 -7.36 8.18
CA SER A 219 12.34 -8.48 8.25
C SER A 219 13.53 -8.23 9.21
N ASP A 220 13.76 -6.97 9.61
CA ASP A 220 14.81 -6.56 10.56
C ASP A 220 14.23 -6.17 11.94
N THR A 221 12.94 -6.37 12.13
CA THR A 221 12.23 -5.99 13.35
C THR A 221 11.29 -7.13 13.82
N ASP A 222 10.61 -6.93 14.95
CA ASP A 222 9.58 -7.84 15.45
C ASP A 222 8.18 -7.56 14.85
N LEU A 223 8.10 -6.68 13.86
CA LEU A 223 6.84 -6.35 13.18
C LEU A 223 6.43 -7.46 12.19
N GLN A 224 5.14 -7.73 12.18
CA GLN A 224 4.50 -8.54 11.15
C GLN A 224 3.88 -7.62 10.10
N VAL A 225 4.20 -7.84 8.84
CA VAL A 225 3.65 -7.08 7.70
C VAL A 225 3.07 -8.03 6.67
N VAL A 226 1.91 -7.69 6.13
CA VAL A 226 1.32 -8.41 5.00
C VAL A 226 0.59 -7.46 4.07
N GLY A 227 0.92 -7.49 2.77
CA GLY A 227 0.09 -6.88 1.73
C GLY A 227 -1.27 -7.59 1.69
N TYR A 228 -2.34 -6.82 1.77
CA TYR A 228 -3.68 -7.35 1.98
C TYR A 228 -4.63 -6.97 0.84
N GLY A 229 -5.03 -7.99 0.06
CA GLY A 229 -5.98 -7.82 -1.06
C GLY A 229 -7.45 -8.07 -0.68
N GLY A 230 -7.74 -8.38 0.59
CA GLY A 230 -9.11 -8.62 1.08
C GLY A 230 -9.86 -7.36 1.52
N VAL A 231 -9.40 -6.19 1.09
CA VAL A 231 -10.02 -4.89 1.40
C VAL A 231 -11.34 -4.74 0.66
N ASN A 232 -12.32 -4.16 1.33
CA ASN A 232 -13.54 -3.66 0.70
C ASN A 232 -13.31 -2.20 0.30
N ASP A 233 -12.94 -1.99 -0.96
CA ASP A 233 -12.53 -0.69 -1.48
C ASP A 233 -13.59 0.38 -1.22
N ASP A 234 -14.86 0.11 -1.54
CA ASP A 234 -15.96 1.08 -1.37
C ASP A 234 -16.16 1.47 0.11
N LYS A 235 -16.02 0.51 1.04
CA LYS A 235 -16.16 0.80 2.47
C LYS A 235 -14.98 1.58 3.02
N VAL A 236 -13.79 1.30 2.53
CA VAL A 236 -12.59 2.06 2.91
C VAL A 236 -12.65 3.47 2.32
N GLU A 237 -13.04 3.65 1.06
CA GLU A 237 -13.26 4.97 0.46
C GLU A 237 -14.32 5.79 1.22
N GLN A 238 -15.41 5.15 1.63
CA GLN A 238 -16.43 5.78 2.49
C GLN A 238 -15.84 6.19 3.85
N LEU A 239 -15.04 5.32 4.50
CA LEU A 239 -14.37 5.60 5.77
C LEU A 239 -13.40 6.77 5.62
N LEU A 240 -12.60 6.78 4.56
CA LEU A 240 -11.62 7.83 4.25
C LEU A 240 -12.26 9.10 3.67
N ARG A 241 -13.56 9.08 3.34
CA ARG A 241 -14.30 10.18 2.71
C ARG A 241 -13.65 10.70 1.43
N LEU A 242 -13.14 9.79 0.61
CA LEU A 242 -12.48 10.15 -0.64
C LEU A 242 -13.48 10.63 -1.69
N ASP A 243 -13.08 11.64 -2.46
CA ASP A 243 -13.70 11.91 -3.75
C ASP A 243 -13.10 10.94 -4.79
N THR A 244 -13.79 9.84 -5.05
CA THR A 244 -13.30 8.74 -5.87
C THR A 244 -13.03 9.11 -7.34
N ARG A 245 -13.44 10.32 -7.77
CA ARG A 245 -13.06 10.87 -9.08
C ARG A 245 -11.62 11.38 -9.09
N LEU A 246 -11.08 11.78 -7.94
CA LEU A 246 -9.75 12.36 -7.80
C LEU A 246 -8.76 11.39 -7.16
N GLU A 247 -9.22 10.63 -6.18
CA GLU A 247 -8.40 9.73 -5.37
C GLU A 247 -9.17 8.47 -5.02
N SER A 248 -8.57 7.30 -5.17
CA SER A 248 -9.23 6.03 -4.90
C SER A 248 -8.26 5.02 -4.28
N VAL A 249 -8.81 4.03 -3.57
CA VAL A 249 -8.05 2.96 -2.93
C VAL A 249 -7.36 2.10 -3.99
N LEU A 250 -6.09 1.77 -3.78
CA LEU A 250 -5.32 0.82 -4.61
C LEU A 250 -5.16 -0.53 -3.92
N CYS A 251 -4.72 -0.51 -2.69
CA CYS A 251 -4.42 -1.69 -1.90
C CYS A 251 -4.22 -1.31 -0.44
N ALA A 252 -4.08 -2.32 0.41
CA ALA A 252 -3.70 -2.12 1.80
C ALA A 252 -2.56 -3.05 2.22
N PHE A 253 -1.94 -2.74 3.34
CA PHE A 253 -1.08 -3.67 4.07
C PHE A 253 -1.36 -3.56 5.57
N LEU A 254 -1.28 -4.70 6.21
CA LEU A 254 -1.56 -4.82 7.64
C LEU A 254 -0.27 -4.91 8.41
N VAL A 255 -0.23 -4.27 9.57
CA VAL A 255 0.94 -4.23 10.44
C VAL A 255 0.52 -4.48 11.88
N GLY A 256 1.31 -5.27 12.58
CA GLY A 256 1.13 -5.59 14.00
C GLY A 256 2.29 -6.41 14.55
N LYS A 257 2.09 -6.96 15.74
CA LYS A 257 3.02 -7.88 16.43
C LYS A 257 2.37 -9.21 16.75
#